data_a53bbef457704455c873f155fc02d1b8
#
_entry.id   a53bbef457704455c873f155fc02d1b8
#
_cell.length_a   1.000
_cell.length_b   1.000
_cell.length_c   1.000
_cell.angle_alpha   90.00
_cell.angle_beta   90.00
_cell.angle_gamma   90.00
#
_symmetry.space_group_name_H-M   'P 1'
#
loop_
_entity.id
_entity.type
_entity.pdbx_description
1 polymer ?
#
loop_
_entity_poly.entity_id
_entity_poly.type
_entity_poly.pdbx_seq_one_letter_code
_entity_poly.pdbx_strand_id
1 'polypeptide(L)'
;MKYALIDTANTFFRARHVVRGDLDTKVGMAFHITLNSLKKIWHEFDADHIVFCLEGRSWRKDFYEPYKRNRQEFRDALTPSQQEEEKVFWETFDAFKEFVTTKTNCTVLQHSQLEADDLIAGWIQLHPEDEHVIVSTDGDFAQLISPKVSQYNGVSTVSYTHLTLPTSRSV
;
A
#
# COMPACT_ATOMS: atom_id res chain seq x y z
N MET A 1 8.73 19.16 6.13
CA MET A 1 8.00 18.04 6.71
C MET A 1 8.27 16.78 5.90
N LYS A 2 8.29 15.62 6.52
CA LYS A 2 8.54 14.36 5.84
C LYS A 2 7.35 13.42 6.03
N TYR A 3 6.76 13.01 4.92
CA TYR A 3 5.57 12.16 4.90
C TYR A 3 5.92 10.73 4.52
N ALA A 4 5.35 9.76 5.24
CA ALA A 4 5.35 8.37 4.82
C ALA A 4 4.00 8.10 4.14
N LEU A 5 4.04 7.83 2.85
CA LEU A 5 2.84 7.59 2.03
C LEU A 5 2.67 6.09 1.85
N ILE A 6 1.65 5.55 2.48
CA ILE A 6 1.45 4.11 2.56
C ILE A 6 0.46 3.66 1.47
N ASP A 7 0.93 2.81 0.58
CA ASP A 7 0.07 2.03 -0.32
C ASP A 7 -0.56 0.93 0.54
N THR A 8 -1.68 1.24 1.16
CA THR A 8 -2.20 0.50 2.31
C THR A 8 -2.58 -0.93 1.96
N ALA A 9 -3.33 -1.13 0.87
CA ALA A 9 -3.73 -2.48 0.46
C ALA A 9 -2.51 -3.34 0.11
N ASN A 10 -1.53 -2.77 -0.59
CA ASN A 10 -0.29 -3.46 -0.94
C ASN A 10 0.46 -3.91 0.31
N THR A 11 0.60 -3.02 1.27
CA THR A 11 1.33 -3.28 2.52
C THR A 11 0.64 -4.34 3.36
N PHE A 12 -0.67 -4.23 3.52
CA PHE A 12 -1.47 -5.18 4.29
C PHE A 12 -1.53 -6.56 3.61
N PHE A 13 -1.73 -6.57 2.30
CA PHE A 13 -1.79 -7.81 1.52
C PHE A 13 -0.46 -8.55 1.56
N ARG A 14 0.64 -7.83 1.51
CA ARG A 14 1.97 -8.43 1.62
C ARG A 14 2.18 -9.12 2.96
N ALA A 15 1.71 -8.53 4.04
CA ALA A 15 1.84 -9.11 5.37
C ALA A 15 1.17 -10.49 5.45
N ARG A 16 0.10 -10.70 4.70
CA ARG A 16 -0.60 -11.97 4.60
C ARG A 16 0.30 -13.11 4.11
N HIS A 17 1.21 -12.82 3.18
CA HIS A 17 2.06 -13.84 2.56
C HIS A 17 3.24 -14.26 3.41
N VAL A 18 3.58 -13.51 4.46
CA VAL A 18 4.70 -13.82 5.35
C VAL A 18 4.28 -14.76 6.47
N VAL A 19 2.98 -14.85 6.74
CA VAL A 19 2.47 -15.62 7.88
C VAL A 19 1.97 -16.98 7.43
N ARG A 20 2.35 -18.00 8.18
CA ARG A 20 1.86 -19.38 8.01
C ARG A 20 1.02 -19.76 9.20
N GLY A 21 0.04 -20.63 8.98
CA GLY A 21 -0.85 -21.11 10.01
C GLY A 21 -2.30 -21.15 9.53
N ASP A 22 -3.23 -21.27 10.47
CA ASP A 22 -4.65 -21.22 10.16
C ASP A 22 -5.11 -19.79 9.80
N LEU A 23 -6.37 -19.69 9.38
CA LEU A 23 -6.91 -18.41 8.93
C LEU A 23 -6.89 -17.36 10.03
N ASP A 24 -7.29 -17.70 11.24
CA ASP A 24 -7.34 -16.75 12.36
C ASP A 24 -5.95 -16.23 12.70
N THR A 25 -4.95 -17.11 12.69
CA THR A 25 -3.55 -16.73 12.94
C THR A 25 -3.05 -15.79 11.85
N LYS A 26 -3.30 -16.12 10.57
CA LYS A 26 -2.87 -15.30 9.44
C LYS A 26 -3.46 -13.90 9.51
N VAL A 27 -4.74 -13.79 9.82
CA VAL A 27 -5.46 -12.54 9.85
C VAL A 27 -4.99 -11.66 11.01
N GLY A 28 -4.89 -12.22 12.21
CA GLY A 28 -4.41 -11.47 13.37
C GLY A 28 -2.97 -11.02 13.21
N MET A 29 -2.12 -11.88 12.67
CA MET A 29 -0.72 -11.56 12.45
C MET A 29 -0.53 -10.54 11.33
N ALA A 30 -1.37 -10.56 10.29
CA ALA A 30 -1.29 -9.56 9.22
C ALA A 30 -1.49 -8.15 9.76
N PHE A 31 -2.47 -7.97 10.65
CA PHE A 31 -2.72 -6.69 11.32
C PHE A 31 -1.50 -6.25 12.12
N HIS A 32 -0.99 -7.15 12.95
CA HIS A 32 0.15 -6.89 13.84
C HIS A 32 1.43 -6.59 13.05
N ILE A 33 1.73 -7.39 12.02
CA ILE A 33 2.91 -7.20 11.18
C ILE A 33 2.84 -5.85 10.46
N THR A 34 1.66 -5.48 9.97
CA THR A 34 1.48 -4.20 9.29
C THR A 34 1.78 -3.05 10.25
N LEU A 35 1.24 -3.06 11.47
CA LEU A 35 1.50 -2.02 12.45
C LEU A 35 2.98 -1.93 12.84
N ASN A 36 3.63 -3.07 13.05
CA ASN A 36 5.05 -3.10 13.38
C ASN A 36 5.92 -2.59 12.24
N SER A 37 5.55 -2.95 11.02
CA SER A 37 6.24 -2.49 9.81
C SER A 37 6.16 -0.97 9.67
N LEU A 38 4.98 -0.41 9.91
CA LEU A 38 4.77 1.03 9.87
C LEU A 38 5.54 1.77 10.96
N LYS A 39 5.59 1.19 12.15
CA LYS A 39 6.37 1.76 13.25
C LYS A 39 7.86 1.79 12.90
N LYS A 40 8.36 0.71 12.32
CA LYS A 40 9.75 0.64 11.87
C LYS A 40 10.07 1.71 10.82
N ILE A 41 9.18 1.86 9.85
CA ILE A 41 9.34 2.87 8.78
C ILE A 41 9.32 4.27 9.37
N TRP A 42 8.42 4.54 10.30
CA TRP A 42 8.36 5.82 11.01
C TRP A 42 9.71 6.20 11.61
N HIS A 43 10.33 5.25 12.32
CA HIS A 43 11.62 5.49 12.96
C HIS A 43 12.78 5.54 11.97
N GLU A 44 12.81 4.62 11.02
CA GLU A 44 13.92 4.48 10.09
C GLU A 44 14.07 5.69 9.17
N PHE A 45 12.95 6.23 8.70
CA PHE A 45 12.94 7.36 7.79
C PHE A 45 12.70 8.70 8.48
N ASP A 46 12.55 8.69 9.79
CA ASP A 46 12.30 9.90 10.58
C ASP A 46 11.11 10.70 10.03
N ALA A 47 10.03 10.00 9.73
CA ALA A 47 8.83 10.60 9.17
C ALA A 47 8.09 11.43 10.22
N ASP A 48 7.56 12.57 9.79
CA ASP A 48 6.78 13.45 10.65
C ASP A 48 5.31 13.07 10.68
N HIS A 49 4.80 12.48 9.60
CA HIS A 49 3.38 12.15 9.48
C HIS A 49 3.18 10.97 8.53
N ILE A 50 2.22 10.12 8.85
CA ILE A 50 1.84 8.96 8.04
C ILE A 50 0.53 9.27 7.32
N VAL A 51 0.51 8.99 6.01
CA VAL A 51 -0.66 9.15 5.15
C VAL A 51 -1.01 7.78 4.57
N PHE A 52 -2.16 7.25 4.95
CA PHE A 52 -2.67 6.00 4.39
C PHE A 52 -3.46 6.30 3.12
N CYS A 53 -3.05 5.71 2.01
CA CYS A 53 -3.72 5.86 0.72
C CYS A 53 -4.47 4.57 0.41
N LEU A 54 -5.79 4.66 0.25
CA LEU A 54 -6.68 3.51 0.10
C LEU A 54 -7.25 3.45 -1.32
N GLU A 55 -7.41 2.23 -1.80
CA GLU A 55 -8.04 1.99 -3.10
C GLU A 55 -9.49 2.43 -3.09
N GLY A 56 -9.87 3.18 -4.13
CA GLY A 56 -11.27 3.42 -4.46
C GLY A 56 -11.61 2.70 -5.74
N ARG A 57 -12.75 3.01 -6.33
CA ARG A 57 -13.10 2.51 -7.66
C ARG A 57 -12.26 3.27 -8.68
N SER A 58 -11.46 2.53 -9.45
CA SER A 58 -10.65 3.16 -10.49
C SER A 58 -11.52 3.71 -11.62
N TRP A 59 -11.32 4.99 -11.97
CA TRP A 59 -11.97 5.59 -13.11
C TRP A 59 -11.62 4.87 -14.43
N ARG A 60 -10.44 4.21 -14.48
CA ARG A 60 -10.02 3.43 -15.64
C ARG A 60 -10.95 2.27 -15.95
N LYS A 61 -11.62 1.74 -14.93
CA LYS A 61 -12.65 0.70 -15.12
C LYS A 61 -13.86 1.21 -15.87
N ASP A 62 -14.18 2.49 -15.71
CA ASP A 62 -15.34 3.09 -16.37
C ASP A 62 -15.10 3.34 -17.86
N PHE A 63 -13.84 3.61 -18.23
CA PHE A 63 -13.46 3.93 -19.61
C PHE A 63 -12.82 2.78 -20.36
N TYR A 64 -12.26 1.81 -19.65
CA TYR A 64 -11.57 0.68 -20.26
C TYR A 64 -11.93 -0.60 -19.51
N GLU A 65 -12.97 -1.27 -19.99
CA GLU A 65 -13.54 -2.46 -19.38
C GLU A 65 -12.51 -3.57 -19.12
N PRO A 66 -11.54 -3.88 -19.99
CA PRO A 66 -10.55 -4.93 -19.72
C PRO A 66 -9.61 -4.63 -18.56
N TYR A 67 -9.54 -3.39 -18.07
CA TYR A 67 -8.65 -3.04 -16.99
C TYR A 67 -9.01 -3.82 -15.72
N LYS A 68 -8.04 -4.54 -15.18
CA LYS A 68 -8.20 -5.41 -14.01
C LYS A 68 -9.17 -6.59 -14.19
N ARG A 69 -9.59 -6.88 -15.42
CA ARG A 69 -10.49 -8.02 -15.69
C ARG A 69 -9.85 -9.34 -15.26
N ASN A 70 -8.56 -9.53 -15.50
CA ASN A 70 -7.85 -10.75 -15.13
C ASN A 70 -7.89 -11.00 -13.62
N ARG A 71 -7.90 -9.94 -12.81
CA ARG A 71 -8.00 -10.08 -11.35
C ARG A 71 -9.36 -10.60 -10.93
N GLN A 72 -10.42 -10.20 -11.61
CA GLN A 72 -11.77 -10.70 -11.34
C GLN A 72 -11.89 -12.17 -11.75
N GLU A 73 -11.38 -12.52 -12.92
CA GLU A 73 -11.36 -13.92 -13.38
C GLU A 73 -10.60 -14.80 -12.40
N PHE A 74 -9.49 -14.33 -11.88
CA PHE A 74 -8.73 -15.07 -10.87
C PHE A 74 -9.54 -15.28 -9.60
N ARG A 75 -10.26 -14.26 -9.13
CA ARG A 75 -11.11 -14.38 -7.93
C ARG A 75 -12.23 -15.40 -8.14
N ASP A 76 -12.84 -15.40 -9.33
CA ASP A 76 -13.93 -16.30 -9.66
C ASP A 76 -13.46 -17.76 -9.73
N ALA A 77 -12.20 -17.99 -9.98
CA ALA A 77 -11.60 -19.32 -10.05
C ALA A 77 -11.20 -19.90 -8.69
N LEU A 78 -11.33 -19.13 -7.60
CA LEU A 78 -10.96 -19.59 -6.27
C LEU A 78 -11.91 -20.69 -5.76
N THR A 79 -11.36 -21.64 -4.99
CA THR A 79 -12.18 -22.64 -4.31
C THR A 79 -13.03 -21.99 -3.22
N PRO A 80 -14.14 -22.63 -2.76
CA PRO A 80 -14.94 -22.07 -1.67
C PRO A 80 -14.14 -21.77 -0.41
N SER A 81 -13.16 -22.60 -0.06
CA SER A 81 -12.28 -22.37 1.09
C SER A 81 -11.42 -21.11 0.89
N GLN A 82 -10.88 -20.94 -0.31
CA GLN A 82 -10.09 -19.77 -0.65
C GLN A 82 -10.93 -18.50 -0.67
N GLN A 83 -12.18 -18.60 -1.14
CA GLN A 83 -13.12 -17.47 -1.13
C GLN A 83 -13.43 -17.02 0.29
N GLU A 84 -13.62 -17.97 1.21
CA GLU A 84 -13.86 -17.64 2.62
C GLU A 84 -12.63 -16.98 3.25
N GLU A 85 -11.44 -17.45 2.94
CA GLU A 85 -10.19 -16.86 3.40
C GLU A 85 -10.04 -15.43 2.90
N GLU A 86 -10.35 -15.18 1.62
CA GLU A 86 -10.33 -13.84 1.04
C GLU A 86 -11.35 -12.92 1.74
N LYS A 87 -12.54 -13.42 1.99
CA LYS A 87 -13.59 -12.65 2.65
C LYS A 87 -13.14 -12.21 4.04
N VAL A 88 -12.61 -13.11 4.85
CA VAL A 88 -12.15 -12.82 6.20
C VAL A 88 -10.97 -11.83 6.16
N PHE A 89 -10.07 -12.01 5.19
CA PHE A 89 -8.94 -11.11 5.01
C PHE A 89 -9.40 -9.68 4.75
N TRP A 90 -10.35 -9.49 3.83
CA TRP A 90 -10.85 -8.16 3.50
C TRP A 90 -11.69 -7.54 4.62
N GLU A 91 -12.41 -8.35 5.40
CA GLU A 91 -13.08 -7.87 6.61
C GLU A 91 -12.07 -7.33 7.62
N THR A 92 -10.93 -8.02 7.76
CA THR A 92 -9.84 -7.58 8.63
C THR A 92 -9.19 -6.29 8.11
N PHE A 93 -9.04 -6.18 6.80
CA PHE A 93 -8.54 -4.97 6.18
C PHE A 93 -9.48 -3.78 6.46
N ASP A 94 -10.79 -3.99 6.39
CA ASP A 94 -11.77 -2.95 6.71
C ASP A 94 -11.67 -2.54 8.19
N ALA A 95 -11.45 -3.50 9.08
CA ALA A 95 -11.21 -3.21 10.50
C ALA A 95 -9.93 -2.40 10.71
N PHE A 96 -8.89 -2.70 9.94
CA PHE A 96 -7.65 -1.93 9.97
C PHE A 96 -7.87 -0.49 9.52
N LYS A 97 -8.63 -0.29 8.43
CA LYS A 97 -8.97 1.05 7.94
C LYS A 97 -9.71 1.85 9.01
N GLU A 98 -10.68 1.23 9.64
CA GLU A 98 -11.44 1.87 10.71
C GLU A 98 -10.54 2.23 11.89
N PHE A 99 -9.65 1.34 12.28
CA PHE A 99 -8.70 1.57 13.36
C PHE A 99 -7.82 2.80 13.09
N VAL A 100 -7.20 2.87 11.91
CA VAL A 100 -6.31 3.99 11.60
C VAL A 100 -7.06 5.30 11.45
N THR A 101 -8.32 5.25 11.01
CA THR A 101 -9.16 6.44 10.87
C THR A 101 -9.62 6.99 12.22
N THR A 102 -9.97 6.11 13.16
CA THR A 102 -10.63 6.51 14.42
C THR A 102 -9.69 6.55 15.62
N LYS A 103 -8.60 5.78 15.60
CA LYS A 103 -7.71 5.59 16.75
C LYS A 103 -6.33 6.18 16.59
N THR A 104 -6.05 6.81 15.45
CA THR A 104 -4.75 7.44 15.19
C THR A 104 -4.96 8.85 14.68
N ASN A 105 -3.89 9.64 14.71
CA ASN A 105 -3.88 10.99 14.13
C ASN A 105 -3.29 10.99 12.70
N CYS A 106 -3.15 9.82 12.09
CA CYS A 106 -2.69 9.70 10.71
C CYS A 106 -3.75 10.21 9.75
N THR A 107 -3.30 10.69 8.58
CA THR A 107 -4.22 11.06 7.51
C THR A 107 -4.63 9.81 6.74
N VAL A 108 -5.91 9.69 6.42
CA VAL A 108 -6.44 8.58 5.61
C VAL A 108 -7.10 9.18 4.37
N LEU A 109 -6.58 8.82 3.21
CA LEU A 109 -7.08 9.28 1.92
C LEU A 109 -7.78 8.15 1.19
N GLN A 110 -9.00 8.40 0.75
CA GLN A 110 -9.74 7.49 -0.11
C GLN A 110 -10.71 8.30 -0.98
N HIS A 111 -10.75 7.97 -2.26
CA HIS A 111 -11.66 8.60 -3.21
C HIS A 111 -12.31 7.52 -4.07
N SER A 112 -13.62 7.61 -4.27
CA SER A 112 -14.38 6.57 -4.96
C SER A 112 -13.94 6.31 -6.40
N GLN A 113 -13.28 7.27 -7.04
CA GLN A 113 -12.88 7.22 -8.45
C GLN A 113 -11.36 6.98 -8.63
N LEU A 114 -10.57 7.00 -7.55
CA LEU A 114 -9.11 6.98 -7.64
C LEU A 114 -8.53 5.73 -6.97
N GLU A 115 -7.39 5.28 -7.49
CA GLU A 115 -6.59 4.25 -6.87
C GLU A 115 -5.61 4.86 -5.86
N ALA A 116 -4.99 4.01 -5.04
CA ALA A 116 -4.02 4.47 -4.05
C ALA A 116 -2.83 5.20 -4.70
N ASP A 117 -2.36 4.71 -5.84
CA ASP A 117 -1.25 5.33 -6.57
C ASP A 117 -1.59 6.73 -7.07
N ASP A 118 -2.84 6.97 -7.48
CA ASP A 118 -3.31 8.31 -7.86
C ASP A 118 -3.29 9.26 -6.66
N LEU A 119 -3.68 8.76 -5.49
CA LEU A 119 -3.70 9.55 -4.26
C LEU A 119 -2.28 9.89 -3.80
N ILE A 120 -1.35 8.95 -3.91
CA ILE A 120 0.06 9.17 -3.57
C ILE A 120 0.66 10.24 -4.48
N ALA A 121 0.46 10.13 -5.78
CA ALA A 121 0.95 11.11 -6.74
C ALA A 121 0.35 12.49 -6.47
N GLY A 122 -0.96 12.55 -6.20
CA GLY A 122 -1.63 13.80 -5.88
C GLY A 122 -1.10 14.48 -4.62
N TRP A 123 -0.86 13.69 -3.57
CA TRP A 123 -0.30 14.23 -2.33
C TRP A 123 1.08 14.85 -2.57
N ILE A 124 1.94 14.17 -3.31
CA ILE A 124 3.28 14.67 -3.64
C ILE A 124 3.18 15.99 -4.42
N GLN A 125 2.28 16.06 -5.40
CA GLN A 125 2.08 17.27 -6.19
C GLN A 125 1.59 18.47 -5.36
N LEU A 126 0.78 18.19 -4.34
CA LEU A 126 0.24 19.22 -3.46
C LEU A 126 1.24 19.65 -2.38
N HIS A 127 2.31 18.89 -2.16
CA HIS A 127 3.31 19.17 -1.14
C HIS A 127 4.72 19.13 -1.74
N PRO A 128 5.00 19.97 -2.76
CA PRO A 128 6.26 19.87 -3.51
C PRO A 128 7.49 20.28 -2.72
N GLU A 129 7.31 21.03 -1.64
CA GLU A 129 8.43 21.48 -0.81
C GLU A 129 8.81 20.47 0.28
N ASP A 130 7.99 19.45 0.49
CA ASP A 130 8.19 18.47 1.53
C ASP A 130 8.86 17.21 0.99
N GLU A 131 9.40 16.41 1.89
CA GLU A 131 9.99 15.11 1.56
C GLU A 131 8.92 14.01 1.70
N HIS A 132 9.04 12.97 0.88
CA HIS A 132 8.09 11.85 0.87
C HIS A 132 8.82 10.53 0.75
N VAL A 133 8.39 9.53 1.53
CA VAL A 133 8.79 8.15 1.31
C VAL A 133 7.54 7.34 0.98
N ILE A 134 7.55 6.72 -0.20
CA ILE A 134 6.44 5.87 -0.66
C ILE A 134 6.70 4.46 -0.17
N VAL A 135 5.74 3.87 0.52
CA VAL A 135 5.84 2.51 1.05
C VAL A 135 4.98 1.59 0.20
N SER A 136 5.61 0.89 -0.72
CA SER A 136 4.97 -0.03 -1.65
C SER A 136 5.99 -0.95 -2.32
N THR A 137 5.53 -2.11 -2.77
CA THR A 137 6.34 -3.01 -3.60
C THR A 137 6.14 -2.74 -5.09
N ASP A 138 5.23 -1.85 -5.47
CA ASP A 138 4.90 -1.57 -6.86
C ASP A 138 5.99 -0.75 -7.54
N GLY A 139 6.57 -1.31 -8.59
CA GLY A 139 7.62 -0.66 -9.37
C GLY A 139 7.14 0.56 -10.16
N ASP A 140 5.84 0.72 -10.37
CA ASP A 140 5.30 1.85 -11.11
C ASP A 140 5.52 3.19 -10.39
N PHE A 141 5.77 3.17 -9.09
CA PHE A 141 6.13 4.36 -8.34
C PHE A 141 7.51 4.90 -8.68
N ALA A 142 8.31 4.16 -9.42
CA ALA A 142 9.63 4.60 -9.87
C ALA A 142 9.58 5.96 -10.58
N GLN A 143 8.52 6.23 -11.31
CA GLN A 143 8.34 7.48 -12.05
C GLN A 143 8.16 8.70 -11.14
N LEU A 144 7.85 8.49 -9.86
CA LEU A 144 7.66 9.58 -8.91
C LEU A 144 8.92 9.92 -8.11
N ILE A 145 9.97 9.11 -8.23
CA ILE A 145 11.19 9.29 -7.45
C ILE A 145 11.93 10.54 -7.91
N SER A 146 12.38 11.33 -6.94
CA SER A 146 13.09 12.59 -7.14
C SER A 146 14.04 12.81 -5.95
N PRO A 147 14.77 13.95 -5.91
CA PRO A 147 15.58 14.26 -4.72
C PRO A 147 14.80 14.34 -3.43
N LYS A 148 13.50 14.63 -3.49
CA LYS A 148 12.62 14.72 -2.31
C LYS A 148 11.66 13.53 -2.15
N VAL A 149 11.67 12.59 -3.09
CA VAL A 149 10.74 11.44 -3.07
C VAL A 149 11.53 10.15 -3.23
N SER A 150 11.42 9.27 -2.25
CA SER A 150 12.02 7.94 -2.29
C SER A 150 10.93 6.88 -2.14
N GLN A 151 11.29 5.64 -2.46
CA GLN A 151 10.39 4.51 -2.28
C GLN A 151 11.09 3.45 -1.42
N TYR A 152 10.35 2.92 -0.46
CA TYR A 152 10.78 1.80 0.37
C TYR A 152 9.98 0.56 0.02
N ASN A 153 10.72 -0.50 -0.35
CA ASN A 153 10.13 -1.81 -0.61
C ASN A 153 10.40 -2.72 0.59
N GLY A 154 9.36 -2.94 1.40
CA GLY A 154 9.50 -3.70 2.64
C GLY A 154 9.77 -5.19 2.46
N VAL A 155 9.51 -5.75 1.27
CA VAL A 155 9.80 -7.17 1.00
C VAL A 155 11.30 -7.40 0.85
N SER A 156 11.94 -6.57 0.05
CA SER A 156 13.39 -6.67 -0.20
C SER A 156 14.20 -5.81 0.76
N THR A 157 13.54 -5.05 1.64
CA THR A 157 14.17 -4.07 2.54
C THR A 157 15.07 -3.07 1.80
N VAL A 158 14.70 -2.74 0.57
CA VAL A 158 15.47 -1.84 -0.30
C VAL A 158 14.74 -0.51 -0.41
N SER A 159 15.51 0.58 -0.31
CA SER A 159 15.04 1.93 -0.58
C SER A 159 15.51 2.37 -1.94
N TYR A 160 14.61 2.93 -2.72
CA TYR A 160 14.90 3.45 -4.04
C TYR A 160 14.93 4.98 -4.00
N THR A 161 16.04 5.54 -4.48
CA THR A 161 16.19 6.98 -4.64
C THR A 161 16.54 7.28 -6.10
N HIS A 162 16.56 8.55 -6.46
CA HIS A 162 16.89 8.93 -7.83
C HIS A 162 18.31 8.49 -8.27
N LEU A 163 19.19 8.19 -7.30
CA LEU A 163 20.56 7.76 -7.60
C LEU A 163 20.69 6.27 -7.90
N THR A 164 19.78 5.45 -7.37
CA THR A 164 19.90 4.00 -7.46
C THR A 164 18.95 3.36 -8.44
N LEU A 165 17.87 4.04 -8.78
CA LEU A 165 16.76 3.46 -9.52
C LEU A 165 17.11 2.99 -10.93
N PRO A 166 17.71 3.80 -11.83
CA PRO A 166 17.72 3.49 -13.27
C PRO A 166 18.43 2.19 -13.62
N THR A 167 19.48 1.87 -12.94
CA THR A 167 20.33 0.73 -13.28
C THR A 167 19.78 -0.59 -12.77
N SER A 168 19.20 -0.59 -11.61
CA SER A 168 18.67 -1.82 -11.02
C SER A 168 17.44 -2.34 -11.75
N ARG A 169 16.80 -1.49 -12.53
CA ARG A 169 15.55 -1.81 -13.24
C ARG A 169 15.76 -2.39 -14.63
N SER A 170 16.91 -2.23 -15.16
CA SER A 170 17.23 -2.73 -16.51
C SER A 170 17.42 -4.25 -16.55
N VAL A 171 17.37 -4.87 -15.44
CA VAL A 171 17.57 -6.31 -15.32
C VAL A 171 16.27 -7.06 -15.36
#